data_6999cc05e9ef2b77a3b3e6fffc756b3a
#
_entry.id   6999cc05e9ef2b77a3b3e6fffc756b3a
#
_cell.length_a   1.000
_cell.length_b   1.000
_cell.length_c   1.000
_cell.angle_alpha   90.00
_cell.angle_beta   90.00
_cell.angle_gamma   90.00
#
_symmetry.space_group_name_H-M   'P 1'
#
loop_
_entity.id
_entity.type
_entity.pdbx_description
1 polymer ?
#
loop_
_entity_poly.entity_id
_entity_poly.type
_entity_poly.pdbx_seq_one_letter_code
_entity_poly.pdbx_strand_id
1 'polypeptide(L)'
;MGGINMADIIYRYNHQVYFNITNKCPCRCTFCIRNNADAVGEADTLWFEKEPSLEEILNAVRAFDFSGCQEVVFCGYGEPTMELEKMLAVCSYLREHYPFRIRLNTNGLSDLIHGRSTAEEICQAVDSISISLNMPDAKSYAEVVRPAYGEKSFDAMLQFAKDCRKYLEDVRFSVVDIIGQENVEKCRKLSESIGVPLRVRVYSD
;
A
#
# COMPACT_ATOMS: atom_id res chain seq x y z
N MET A 1 8.95 17.74 -30.34
CA MET A 1 8.68 18.24 -28.99
C MET A 1 8.48 16.97 -28.12
N GLY A 2 9.53 16.55 -27.42
CA GLY A 2 9.45 15.41 -26.52
C GLY A 2 8.60 15.80 -25.32
N GLY A 3 7.40 15.28 -25.20
CA GLY A 3 6.60 15.39 -23.99
C GLY A 3 7.39 14.76 -22.84
N ILE A 4 7.57 15.48 -21.77
CA ILE A 4 8.04 14.91 -20.49
C ILE A 4 6.98 13.89 -20.11
N ASN A 5 7.33 12.62 -20.18
CA ASN A 5 6.43 11.54 -19.77
C ASN A 5 6.30 11.64 -18.23
N MET A 6 5.28 12.34 -17.76
CA MET A 6 5.01 12.42 -16.32
C MET A 6 4.49 11.06 -15.87
N ALA A 7 5.05 10.53 -14.79
CA ALA A 7 4.58 9.27 -14.21
C ALA A 7 3.11 9.35 -13.81
N ASP A 8 2.40 8.23 -13.99
CA ASP A 8 0.98 8.17 -13.70
C ASP A 8 0.74 8.18 -12.18
N ILE A 9 0.05 9.22 -11.73
CA ILE A 9 -0.43 9.35 -10.36
C ILE A 9 -1.64 8.44 -10.13
N ILE A 10 -2.52 8.34 -11.14
CA ILE A 10 -3.73 7.52 -11.09
C ILE A 10 -3.75 6.63 -12.32
N TYR A 11 -3.97 5.33 -12.13
CA TYR A 11 -3.98 4.34 -13.20
C TYR A 11 -4.99 3.23 -12.93
N ARG A 12 -5.40 2.53 -13.99
CA ARG A 12 -6.27 1.36 -13.89
C ARG A 12 -5.46 0.07 -13.96
N TYR A 13 -5.80 -0.87 -13.09
CA TYR A 13 -5.25 -2.23 -13.10
C TYR A 13 -6.29 -3.22 -12.58
N ASN A 14 -6.55 -4.31 -13.32
CA ASN A 14 -7.53 -5.34 -12.95
C ASN A 14 -8.89 -4.75 -12.52
N HIS A 15 -9.44 -3.84 -13.31
CA HIS A 15 -10.74 -3.16 -13.09
C HIS A 15 -10.80 -2.29 -11.83
N GLN A 16 -9.68 -2.01 -11.19
CA GLN A 16 -9.58 -1.09 -10.05
C GLN A 16 -8.77 0.14 -10.41
N VAL A 17 -8.98 1.22 -9.66
CA VAL A 17 -8.23 2.47 -9.79
C VAL A 17 -7.20 2.56 -8.67
N TYR A 18 -5.97 2.82 -9.02
CA TYR A 18 -4.82 2.88 -8.11
C TYR A 18 -4.23 4.28 -8.06
N PHE A 19 -3.76 4.66 -6.87
CA PHE A 19 -3.07 5.91 -6.60
C PHE A 19 -1.60 5.63 -6.31
N ASN A 20 -0.71 6.06 -7.21
CA ASN A 20 0.73 6.09 -7.02
C ASN A 20 1.10 7.52 -6.60
N ILE A 21 1.47 7.75 -5.35
CA ILE A 21 1.69 9.10 -4.82
C ILE A 21 3.12 9.38 -4.38
N THR A 22 3.99 8.36 -4.48
CA THR A 22 5.41 8.47 -4.10
C THR A 22 6.22 7.29 -4.64
N ASN A 23 7.51 7.50 -4.88
CA ASN A 23 8.49 6.43 -5.12
C ASN A 23 9.17 5.96 -3.82
N LYS A 24 9.02 6.71 -2.72
CA LYS A 24 9.67 6.41 -1.45
C LYS A 24 9.08 5.16 -0.82
N CYS A 25 9.94 4.27 -0.38
CA CYS A 25 9.56 3.07 0.37
C CYS A 25 10.69 2.69 1.33
N PRO A 26 10.41 2.39 2.61
CA PRO A 26 11.44 1.97 3.56
C PRO A 26 11.85 0.50 3.35
N CYS A 27 11.22 -0.21 2.40
CA CYS A 27 11.48 -1.62 2.11
C CYS A 27 12.14 -1.80 0.73
N ARG A 28 12.92 -2.90 0.59
CA ARG A 28 13.55 -3.33 -0.67
C ARG A 28 13.27 -4.81 -0.90
N CYS A 29 11.98 -5.15 -0.98
CA CYS A 29 11.51 -6.53 -1.12
C CYS A 29 12.14 -7.21 -2.35
N THR A 30 12.54 -8.46 -2.19
CA THR A 30 13.17 -9.25 -3.26
C THR A 30 12.25 -9.49 -4.45
N PHE A 31 10.94 -9.54 -4.21
CA PHE A 31 9.88 -9.76 -5.21
C PHE A 31 9.08 -8.49 -5.53
N CYS A 32 9.63 -7.30 -5.26
CA CYS A 32 8.93 -6.05 -5.53
C CYS A 32 8.71 -5.88 -7.04
N ILE A 33 7.48 -5.64 -7.45
CA ILE A 33 7.10 -5.48 -8.85
C ILE A 33 7.90 -4.37 -9.56
N ARG A 34 8.27 -3.32 -8.86
CA ARG A 34 9.09 -2.23 -9.39
C ARG A 34 10.51 -2.64 -9.82
N ASN A 35 10.96 -3.86 -9.46
CA ASN A 35 12.25 -4.37 -9.89
C ASN A 35 12.19 -4.97 -11.30
N ASN A 36 11.00 -5.27 -11.80
CA ASN A 36 10.80 -6.03 -13.04
C ASN A 36 10.04 -5.23 -14.11
N ALA A 37 9.39 -4.13 -13.74
CA ALA A 37 8.59 -3.32 -14.67
C ALA A 37 8.66 -1.84 -14.31
N ASP A 38 8.54 -0.97 -15.32
CA ASP A 38 8.45 0.48 -15.14
C ASP A 38 7.00 0.95 -15.00
N ALA A 39 6.05 0.08 -15.32
CA ALA A 39 4.62 0.35 -15.28
C ALA A 39 3.82 -0.90 -14.90
N VAL A 40 2.57 -0.70 -14.49
CA VAL A 40 1.59 -1.76 -14.20
C VAL A 40 0.22 -1.32 -14.75
N GLY A 41 -0.52 -2.28 -15.32
CA GLY A 41 -1.85 -2.02 -15.85
C GLY A 41 -1.85 -1.08 -17.05
N GLU A 42 -2.64 -0.02 -16.99
CA GLU A 42 -2.76 0.98 -18.05
C GLU A 42 -1.77 2.16 -17.90
N ALA A 43 -0.90 2.12 -16.90
CA ALA A 43 0.10 3.17 -16.69
C ALA A 43 1.20 3.14 -17.76
N ASP A 44 1.67 4.31 -18.17
CA ASP A 44 2.83 4.44 -19.03
C ASP A 44 4.14 4.27 -18.24
N THR A 45 4.22 4.90 -17.09
CA THR A 45 5.28 4.69 -16.08
C THR A 45 4.79 5.08 -14.68
N LEU A 46 5.29 4.37 -13.66
CA LEU A 46 5.02 4.69 -12.26
C LEU A 46 6.22 5.32 -11.56
N TRP A 47 7.34 5.54 -12.26
CA TRP A 47 8.53 6.17 -11.73
C TRP A 47 8.47 7.68 -11.87
N PHE A 48 8.29 8.40 -10.76
CA PHE A 48 8.39 9.85 -10.74
C PHE A 48 9.84 10.29 -10.86
N GLU A 49 10.13 11.23 -11.76
CA GLU A 49 11.39 11.97 -11.76
C GLU A 49 11.47 12.93 -10.55
N LYS A 50 10.32 13.47 -10.17
CA LYS A 50 10.13 14.32 -8.99
C LYS A 50 8.86 13.91 -8.27
N GLU A 51 8.93 13.76 -6.94
CA GLU A 51 7.77 13.45 -6.09
C GLU A 51 6.63 14.45 -6.33
N PRO A 52 5.39 13.98 -6.58
CA PRO A 52 4.27 14.86 -6.84
C PRO A 52 3.91 15.68 -5.60
N SER A 53 3.59 16.94 -5.81
CA SER A 53 2.97 17.80 -4.80
C SER A 53 1.51 17.39 -4.56
N LEU A 54 0.92 17.80 -3.44
CA LEU A 54 -0.50 17.60 -3.18
C LEU A 54 -1.38 18.19 -4.29
N GLU A 55 -1.03 19.38 -4.80
CA GLU A 55 -1.79 20.04 -5.86
C GLU A 55 -1.75 19.24 -7.18
N GLU A 56 -0.59 18.67 -7.54
CA GLU A 56 -0.47 17.81 -8.72
C GLU A 56 -1.31 16.53 -8.56
N ILE A 57 -1.36 15.93 -7.36
CA ILE A 57 -2.22 14.77 -7.09
C ILE A 57 -3.70 15.16 -7.20
N LEU A 58 -4.12 16.27 -6.60
CA LEU A 58 -5.51 16.73 -6.68
C LEU A 58 -5.92 17.13 -8.11
N ASN A 59 -5.01 17.68 -8.91
CA ASN A 59 -5.26 17.96 -10.32
C ASN A 59 -5.43 16.67 -11.12
N ALA A 60 -4.62 15.63 -10.85
CA ALA A 60 -4.81 14.32 -11.45
C ALA A 60 -6.18 13.72 -11.07
N VAL A 61 -6.62 13.86 -9.80
CA VAL A 61 -7.96 13.43 -9.36
C VAL A 61 -9.06 14.14 -10.15
N ARG A 62 -8.97 15.45 -10.31
CA ARG A 62 -9.99 16.23 -11.04
C ARG A 62 -10.07 15.87 -12.53
N ALA A 63 -8.94 15.46 -13.11
CA ALA A 63 -8.83 15.13 -14.54
C ALA A 63 -9.18 13.66 -14.85
N PHE A 64 -9.14 12.76 -13.84
CA PHE A 64 -9.32 11.33 -14.06
C PHE A 64 -10.80 10.96 -14.19
N ASP A 65 -11.11 10.09 -15.16
CA ASP A 65 -12.47 9.53 -15.31
C ASP A 65 -12.66 8.36 -14.34
N PHE A 66 -13.45 8.58 -13.29
CA PHE A 66 -13.83 7.56 -12.31
C PHE A 66 -15.11 6.79 -12.68
N SER A 67 -15.61 6.87 -13.90
CA SER A 67 -16.82 6.15 -14.34
C SER A 67 -16.71 4.66 -14.05
N GLY A 68 -17.70 4.10 -13.36
CA GLY A 68 -17.73 2.70 -12.95
C GLY A 68 -16.83 2.33 -11.77
N CYS A 69 -16.10 3.28 -11.19
CA CYS A 69 -15.24 3.04 -10.03
C CYS A 69 -16.08 2.82 -8.76
N GLN A 70 -15.87 1.70 -8.08
CA GLN A 70 -16.48 1.39 -6.79
C GLN A 70 -15.49 1.49 -5.62
N GLU A 71 -14.20 1.33 -5.91
CA GLU A 71 -13.13 1.39 -4.94
C GLU A 71 -11.87 1.96 -5.58
N VAL A 72 -11.20 2.86 -4.87
CA VAL A 72 -9.84 3.31 -5.20
C VAL A 72 -8.84 2.73 -4.21
N VAL A 73 -7.60 2.53 -4.66
CA VAL A 73 -6.56 1.88 -3.88
C VAL A 73 -5.32 2.75 -3.82
N PHE A 74 -4.94 3.21 -2.64
CA PHE A 74 -3.61 3.77 -2.45
C PHE A 74 -2.58 2.65 -2.48
N CYS A 75 -1.89 2.53 -3.59
CA CYS A 75 -0.84 1.54 -3.85
C CYS A 75 -0.12 1.91 -5.15
N GLY A 76 1.18 1.94 -5.11
CA GLY A 76 2.04 2.27 -6.24
C GLY A 76 3.43 1.68 -6.09
N TYR A 77 4.43 2.34 -6.66
CA TYR A 77 5.83 1.91 -6.55
C TYR A 77 6.47 2.26 -5.22
N GLY A 78 5.93 3.25 -4.50
CA GLY A 78 6.30 3.57 -3.14
C GLY A 78 5.33 3.03 -2.09
N GLU A 79 5.62 3.34 -0.85
CA GLU A 79 4.73 3.12 0.29
C GLU A 79 3.89 4.38 0.51
N PRO A 80 2.56 4.32 0.37
CA PRO A 80 1.72 5.52 0.48
C PRO A 80 1.87 6.27 1.80
N THR A 81 2.10 5.56 2.91
CA THR A 81 2.26 6.17 4.24
C THR A 81 3.59 6.93 4.43
N MET A 82 4.53 6.86 3.48
CA MET A 82 5.69 7.77 3.44
C MET A 82 5.27 9.23 3.21
N GLU A 83 4.13 9.44 2.57
CA GLU A 83 3.53 10.74 2.29
C GLU A 83 2.15 10.83 2.98
N LEU A 84 2.10 10.47 4.28
CA LEU A 84 0.87 10.31 5.06
C LEU A 84 -0.04 11.54 4.99
N GLU A 85 0.49 12.73 5.21
CA GLU A 85 -0.31 13.97 5.18
C GLU A 85 -0.94 14.21 3.80
N LYS A 86 -0.20 13.96 2.72
CA LYS A 86 -0.75 14.03 1.36
C LYS A 86 -1.83 12.99 1.13
N MET A 87 -1.59 11.74 1.55
CA MET A 87 -2.55 10.66 1.44
C MET A 87 -3.86 11.02 2.16
N LEU A 88 -3.78 11.49 3.42
CA LEU A 88 -4.95 11.88 4.21
C LEU A 88 -5.71 13.05 3.58
N ALA A 89 -5.00 14.06 3.06
CA ALA A 89 -5.62 15.19 2.36
C ALA A 89 -6.34 14.75 1.07
N VAL A 90 -5.76 13.83 0.31
CA VAL A 90 -6.40 13.24 -0.87
C VAL A 90 -7.62 12.41 -0.47
N CYS A 91 -7.54 11.59 0.59
CA CYS A 91 -8.68 10.85 1.12
C CYS A 91 -9.85 11.79 1.50
N SER A 92 -9.57 12.90 2.20
CA SER A 92 -10.60 13.90 2.54
C SER A 92 -11.26 14.46 1.30
N TYR A 93 -10.47 14.89 0.31
CA TYR A 93 -11.00 15.38 -0.96
C TYR A 93 -11.88 14.34 -1.68
N LEU A 94 -11.42 13.08 -1.73
CA LEU A 94 -12.19 11.98 -2.36
C LEU A 94 -13.51 11.75 -1.65
N ARG A 95 -13.54 11.77 -0.31
CA ARG A 95 -14.77 11.62 0.49
C ARG A 95 -15.82 12.71 0.22
N GLU A 96 -15.36 13.94 0.00
CA GLU A 96 -16.24 15.07 -0.29
C GLU A 96 -16.86 15.02 -1.69
N HIS A 97 -16.17 14.39 -2.65
CA HIS A 97 -16.54 14.52 -4.07
C HIS A 97 -17.02 13.21 -4.71
N TYR A 98 -16.74 12.03 -4.11
CA TYR A 98 -17.00 10.74 -4.74
C TYR A 98 -17.56 9.71 -3.74
N PRO A 99 -18.47 8.81 -4.18
CA PRO A 99 -19.12 7.83 -3.31
C PRO A 99 -18.37 6.48 -3.21
N PHE A 100 -17.23 6.32 -3.85
CA PHE A 100 -16.51 5.05 -3.84
C PHE A 100 -15.74 4.80 -2.54
N ARG A 101 -15.42 3.53 -2.30
CA ARG A 101 -14.59 3.11 -1.15
C ARG A 101 -13.13 3.47 -1.38
N ILE A 102 -12.41 3.68 -0.28
CA ILE A 102 -10.97 3.94 -0.28
C ILE A 102 -10.27 2.79 0.43
N ARG A 103 -9.32 2.13 -0.24
CA ARG A 103 -8.46 1.10 0.33
C ARG A 103 -7.01 1.57 0.38
N LEU A 104 -6.33 1.21 1.46
CA LEU A 104 -4.89 1.34 1.59
C LEU A 104 -4.22 -0.03 1.49
N ASN A 105 -3.25 -0.18 0.57
CA ASN A 105 -2.29 -1.28 0.60
C ASN A 105 -0.97 -0.72 1.16
N THR A 106 -0.46 -1.31 2.23
CA THR A 106 0.70 -0.79 2.97
C THR A 106 1.63 -1.90 3.45
N ASN A 107 2.88 -1.56 3.70
CA ASN A 107 3.82 -2.43 4.40
C ASN A 107 3.60 -2.46 5.93
N GLY A 108 2.73 -1.60 6.47
CA GLY A 108 2.37 -1.56 7.89
C GLY A 108 3.43 -0.90 8.80
N LEU A 109 4.38 -0.17 8.23
CA LEU A 109 5.47 0.47 9.00
C LEU A 109 5.23 1.96 9.28
N SER A 110 4.01 2.45 9.13
CA SER A 110 3.68 3.86 9.27
C SER A 110 4.11 4.45 10.62
N ASP A 111 3.91 3.72 11.71
CA ASP A 111 4.31 4.18 13.05
C ASP A 111 5.83 4.33 13.19
N LEU A 112 6.62 3.45 12.57
CA LEU A 112 8.08 3.57 12.53
C LEU A 112 8.55 4.73 11.64
N ILE A 113 7.85 4.96 10.52
CA ILE A 113 8.15 6.05 9.58
C ILE A 113 7.96 7.40 10.28
N HIS A 114 6.86 7.56 11.03
CA HIS A 114 6.47 8.83 11.64
C HIS A 114 6.89 8.98 13.11
N GLY A 115 7.41 7.90 13.75
CA GLY A 115 7.82 7.92 15.15
C GLY A 115 6.65 8.12 16.14
N ARG A 116 5.41 7.83 15.71
CA ARG A 116 4.18 7.96 16.50
C ARG A 116 3.12 6.97 16.02
N SER A 117 2.06 6.75 16.80
CA SER A 117 0.91 5.99 16.32
C SER A 117 0.16 6.75 15.23
N THR A 118 -0.17 6.05 14.15
CA THR A 118 -0.87 6.59 12.97
C THR A 118 -2.13 5.78 12.63
N ALA A 119 -2.38 4.68 13.35
CA ALA A 119 -3.46 3.74 13.03
C ALA A 119 -4.85 4.41 13.06
N GLU A 120 -5.13 5.26 14.05
CA GLU A 120 -6.43 5.92 14.20
C GLU A 120 -6.72 6.85 13.02
N GLU A 121 -5.82 7.78 12.72
CA GLU A 121 -6.01 8.75 11.63
C GLU A 121 -6.11 8.09 10.24
N ILE A 122 -5.33 7.02 10.01
CA ILE A 122 -5.41 6.24 8.78
C ILE A 122 -6.77 5.53 8.69
N CYS A 123 -7.21 4.85 9.76
CA CYS A 123 -8.48 4.14 9.77
C CYS A 123 -9.70 5.05 9.66
N GLN A 124 -9.62 6.30 10.09
CA GLN A 124 -10.67 7.29 9.88
C GLN A 124 -10.76 7.76 8.41
N ALA A 125 -9.65 7.69 7.67
CA ALA A 125 -9.59 8.16 6.29
C ALA A 125 -9.98 7.10 5.25
N VAL A 126 -9.80 5.79 5.55
CA VAL A 126 -10.00 4.70 4.59
C VAL A 126 -11.08 3.71 5.04
N ASP A 127 -11.62 2.90 4.11
CA ASP A 127 -12.66 1.89 4.39
C ASP A 127 -12.06 0.49 4.55
N SER A 128 -10.84 0.26 4.08
CA SER A 128 -10.16 -1.02 4.23
C SER A 128 -8.64 -0.88 4.15
N ILE A 129 -7.94 -1.77 4.85
CA ILE A 129 -6.48 -1.81 4.86
C ILE A 129 -6.00 -3.22 4.55
N SER A 130 -5.07 -3.34 3.58
CA SER A 130 -4.34 -4.57 3.28
C SER A 130 -2.87 -4.39 3.66
N ILE A 131 -2.42 -5.10 4.68
CA ILE A 131 -1.06 -5.01 5.23
C ILE A 131 -0.22 -6.17 4.69
N SER A 132 0.94 -5.86 4.13
CA SER A 132 1.87 -6.84 3.57
C SER A 132 2.62 -7.59 4.66
N LEU A 133 2.13 -8.77 5.07
CA LEU A 133 2.79 -9.65 6.05
C LEU A 133 4.04 -10.29 5.47
N ASN A 134 3.93 -10.82 4.26
CA ASN A 134 4.97 -11.36 3.39
C ASN A 134 5.79 -12.55 3.93
N MET A 135 6.10 -12.65 5.22
CA MET A 135 6.82 -13.76 5.85
C MET A 135 6.29 -14.03 7.26
N PRO A 136 6.45 -15.25 7.79
CA PRO A 136 5.84 -15.65 9.06
C PRO A 136 6.62 -15.27 10.32
N ASP A 137 7.87 -14.80 10.20
CA ASP A 137 8.74 -14.48 11.33
C ASP A 137 9.69 -13.32 11.01
N ALA A 138 10.25 -12.69 12.06
CA ALA A 138 11.05 -11.49 11.94
C ALA A 138 12.34 -11.69 11.09
N LYS A 139 13.00 -12.84 11.21
CA LYS A 139 14.23 -13.12 10.49
C LYS A 139 13.98 -13.25 8.99
N SER A 140 13.08 -14.14 8.60
CA SER A 140 12.70 -14.34 7.19
C SER A 140 12.08 -13.08 6.58
N TYR A 141 11.30 -12.31 7.37
CA TYR A 141 10.79 -11.01 6.96
C TYR A 141 11.92 -10.02 6.65
N ALA A 142 12.92 -9.91 7.53
CA ALA A 142 14.06 -9.02 7.31
C ALA A 142 14.89 -9.41 6.08
N GLU A 143 15.04 -10.70 5.80
CA GLU A 143 15.78 -11.21 4.64
C GLU A 143 15.05 -10.94 3.31
N VAL A 144 13.73 -11.07 3.28
CA VAL A 144 12.89 -10.97 2.08
C VAL A 144 12.41 -9.54 1.84
N VAL A 145 11.90 -8.87 2.86
CA VAL A 145 11.32 -7.52 2.76
C VAL A 145 12.41 -6.44 2.83
N ARG A 146 13.51 -6.71 3.51
CA ARG A 146 14.67 -5.82 3.68
C ARG A 146 14.27 -4.42 4.13
N PRO A 147 13.57 -4.30 5.27
CA PRO A 147 13.11 -3.01 5.77
C PRO A 147 14.27 -2.20 6.35
N ALA A 148 14.21 -0.87 6.23
CA ALA A 148 15.23 0.05 6.74
C ALA A 148 15.42 -0.03 8.27
N TYR A 149 14.40 -0.51 8.99
CA TYR A 149 14.40 -0.61 10.46
C TYR A 149 14.80 -2.00 10.98
N GLY A 150 15.21 -2.94 10.10
CA GLY A 150 15.63 -4.29 10.48
C GLY A 150 14.49 -5.14 11.02
N GLU A 151 14.84 -6.15 11.86
CA GLU A 151 13.88 -7.15 12.38
C GLU A 151 12.75 -6.56 13.21
N LYS A 152 12.96 -5.42 13.89
CA LYS A 152 11.90 -4.73 14.66
C LYS A 152 10.71 -4.30 13.80
N SER A 153 10.89 -4.23 12.48
CA SER A 153 9.82 -3.92 11.54
C SER A 153 8.72 -4.96 11.54
N PHE A 154 9.03 -6.22 11.79
CA PHE A 154 8.05 -7.29 11.83
C PHE A 154 7.05 -7.10 12.98
N ASP A 155 7.56 -6.90 14.20
CA ASP A 155 6.72 -6.66 15.37
C ASP A 155 5.93 -5.35 15.24
N ALA A 156 6.54 -4.30 14.68
CA ALA A 156 5.87 -3.03 14.44
C ALA A 156 4.70 -3.16 13.45
N MET A 157 4.89 -3.90 12.36
CA MET A 157 3.84 -4.19 11.38
C MET A 157 2.68 -4.99 12.00
N LEU A 158 2.99 -6.00 12.84
CA LEU A 158 1.97 -6.77 13.56
C LEU A 158 1.21 -5.89 14.57
N GLN A 159 1.93 -5.01 15.27
CA GLN A 159 1.30 -4.08 16.21
C GLN A 159 0.40 -3.08 15.49
N PHE A 160 0.87 -2.49 14.38
CA PHE A 160 0.05 -1.61 13.55
C PHE A 160 -1.24 -2.28 13.08
N ALA A 161 -1.18 -3.55 12.66
CA ALA A 161 -2.37 -4.30 12.26
C ALA A 161 -3.38 -4.46 13.42
N LYS A 162 -2.89 -4.78 14.63
CA LYS A 162 -3.72 -4.87 15.85
C LYS A 162 -4.36 -3.53 16.20
N ASP A 163 -3.61 -2.45 16.06
CA ASP A 163 -4.10 -1.10 16.36
C ASP A 163 -5.14 -0.65 15.34
N CYS A 164 -4.94 -0.92 14.06
CA CYS A 164 -5.94 -0.67 13.02
C CYS A 164 -7.27 -1.42 13.28
N ARG A 165 -7.21 -2.66 13.77
CA ARG A 165 -8.41 -3.46 14.10
C ARG A 165 -9.27 -2.85 15.22
N LYS A 166 -8.76 -1.92 15.99
CA LYS A 166 -9.55 -1.20 17.03
C LYS A 166 -10.49 -0.18 16.41
N TYR A 167 -10.17 0.33 15.22
CA TYR A 167 -10.87 1.43 14.56
C TYR A 167 -11.56 1.02 13.27
N LEU A 168 -11.12 -0.08 12.62
CA LEU A 168 -11.60 -0.49 11.31
C LEU A 168 -11.82 -2.00 11.27
N GLU A 169 -12.99 -2.43 10.79
CA GLU A 169 -13.32 -3.86 10.66
C GLU A 169 -12.59 -4.52 9.49
N ASP A 170 -12.50 -3.85 8.33
CA ASP A 170 -11.87 -4.40 7.12
C ASP A 170 -10.35 -4.16 7.11
N VAL A 171 -9.65 -4.83 8.03
CA VAL A 171 -8.19 -4.90 8.07
C VAL A 171 -7.76 -6.35 7.83
N ARG A 172 -6.85 -6.55 6.88
CA ARG A 172 -6.34 -7.88 6.51
C ARG A 172 -4.85 -7.88 6.28
N PHE A 173 -4.22 -9.01 6.53
CA PHE A 173 -2.89 -9.29 6.02
C PHE A 173 -2.94 -9.76 4.57
N SER A 174 -1.85 -9.56 3.84
CA SER A 174 -1.64 -10.16 2.53
C SER A 174 -0.24 -10.77 2.42
N VAL A 175 -0.16 -11.88 1.70
CA VAL A 175 1.09 -12.50 1.27
C VAL A 175 1.01 -12.79 -0.22
N VAL A 176 2.16 -12.87 -0.88
CA VAL A 176 2.26 -13.32 -2.26
C VAL A 176 2.73 -14.77 -2.25
N ASP A 177 2.11 -15.65 -3.03
CA ASP A 177 2.34 -17.11 -3.02
C ASP A 177 3.77 -17.52 -3.40
N ILE A 178 4.55 -16.63 -4.01
CA ILE A 178 5.98 -16.83 -4.32
C ILE A 178 6.83 -17.19 -3.09
N ILE A 179 6.35 -16.88 -1.87
CA ILE A 179 7.05 -17.25 -0.63
C ILE A 179 7.01 -18.76 -0.33
N GLY A 180 6.26 -19.53 -1.12
CA GLY A 180 6.12 -20.98 -1.00
C GLY A 180 5.03 -21.39 -0.01
N GLN A 181 4.41 -22.54 -0.27
CA GLN A 181 3.23 -23.02 0.45
C GLN A 181 3.46 -23.19 1.96
N GLU A 182 4.65 -23.62 2.37
CA GLU A 182 4.99 -23.78 3.80
C GLU A 182 4.94 -22.44 4.55
N ASN A 183 5.52 -21.39 3.95
CA ASN A 183 5.50 -20.04 4.54
C ASN A 183 4.09 -19.44 4.52
N VAL A 184 3.33 -19.67 3.46
CA VAL A 184 1.91 -19.26 3.39
C VAL A 184 1.14 -19.87 4.55
N GLU A 185 1.32 -21.16 4.85
CA GLU A 185 0.62 -21.84 5.95
C GLU A 185 1.06 -21.32 7.33
N LYS A 186 2.36 -21.04 7.51
CA LYS A 186 2.85 -20.38 8.73
C LYS A 186 2.27 -18.98 8.90
N CYS A 187 2.19 -18.20 7.83
CA CYS A 187 1.54 -16.88 7.82
C CYS A 187 0.05 -16.99 8.19
N ARG A 188 -0.65 -18.03 7.73
CA ARG A 188 -2.06 -18.28 8.07
C ARG A 188 -2.24 -18.50 9.57
N LYS A 189 -1.43 -19.38 10.16
CA LYS A 189 -1.47 -19.66 11.62
C LYS A 189 -1.16 -18.40 12.44
N LEU A 190 -0.17 -17.61 12.02
CA LEU A 190 0.16 -16.34 12.65
C LEU A 190 -1.02 -15.36 12.57
N SER A 191 -1.59 -15.21 11.41
CA SER A 191 -2.75 -14.36 11.12
C SER A 191 -3.95 -14.71 12.00
N GLU A 192 -4.27 -16.01 12.10
CA GLU A 192 -5.31 -16.54 12.98
C GLU A 192 -5.04 -16.23 14.46
N SER A 193 -3.78 -16.40 14.90
CA SER A 193 -3.40 -16.12 16.31
C SER A 193 -3.53 -14.64 16.69
N ILE A 194 -3.45 -13.76 15.72
CA ILE A 194 -3.57 -12.30 15.89
C ILE A 194 -5.03 -11.83 15.71
N GLY A 195 -5.87 -12.64 15.05
CA GLY A 195 -7.25 -12.28 14.74
C GLY A 195 -7.38 -11.31 13.56
N VAL A 196 -6.40 -11.29 12.64
CA VAL A 196 -6.41 -10.47 11.41
C VAL A 196 -6.48 -11.42 10.22
N PRO A 197 -7.50 -11.36 9.34
CA PRO A 197 -7.64 -12.27 8.20
C PRO A 197 -6.45 -12.20 7.23
N LEU A 198 -6.08 -13.33 6.61
CA LEU A 198 -5.03 -13.40 5.60
C LEU A 198 -5.62 -13.58 4.19
N ARG A 199 -5.16 -12.73 3.26
CA ARG A 199 -5.36 -12.91 1.81
C ARG A 199 -4.06 -13.39 1.16
N VAL A 200 -4.12 -14.51 0.46
CA VAL A 200 -3.04 -14.97 -0.41
C VAL A 200 -3.27 -14.40 -1.81
N ARG A 201 -2.26 -13.74 -2.37
CA ARG A 201 -2.27 -13.20 -3.73
C ARG A 201 -1.38 -14.06 -4.61
N VAL A 202 -1.85 -14.33 -5.82
CA VAL A 202 -1.03 -14.98 -6.86
C VAL A 202 0.04 -13.97 -7.31
N TYR A 203 1.28 -14.43 -7.39
CA TYR A 203 2.35 -13.64 -7.98
C TYR A 203 2.07 -13.45 -9.47
N SER A 204 2.08 -12.21 -9.92
CA SER A 204 2.03 -11.85 -11.34
C SER A 204 3.35 -11.19 -11.71
N ASP A 205 4.02 -11.74 -12.70
CA ASP A 205 5.23 -11.17 -13.32
C ASP A 205 4.91 -9.84 -14.00
#